data_86cd2e63c94aabc88a750022a02dc951
#
_entry.id   86cd2e63c94aabc88a750022a02dc951
#
_cell.length_a   1.000
_cell.length_b   1.000
_cell.length_c   1.000
_cell.angle_alpha   90.00
_cell.angle_beta   90.00
_cell.angle_gamma   90.00
#
_symmetry.space_group_name_H-M   'P 1'
#
loop_
_entity.id
_entity.type
_entity.pdbx_description
1 polymer ?
#
loop_
_entity_poly.entity_id
_entity_poly.type
_entity_poly.pdbx_seq_one_letter_code
_entity_poly.pdbx_strand_id
1 'polypeptide(L)'
;MRYSRYLRCFASSLLPVLWGIAHLFMLWKGACTISGSKYPIMVVSSESMEPAFRRGDLILLWNQQEHIRAGDIPVVWFPGRPLPMVHRAIKVSYKITNRSEPARYFRLASNRVDHMLIWHRQLILTKGDNNEVDDVPLYPKGRSSVYRQEIVGLVIGYIPHVGRLILALKERSEVFLVAVLLVVAGILL
;
A
#
# COMPACT_ATOMS: atom_id res chain seq x y z
N MET A 1 -4.95 -46.18 -22.87
CA MET A 1 -5.95 -45.19 -23.35
C MET A 1 -6.80 -44.47 -22.25
N ARG A 2 -7.09 -45.07 -21.09
CA ARG A 2 -7.86 -44.44 -19.98
C ARG A 2 -7.12 -43.27 -19.31
N TYR A 3 -5.82 -43.37 -19.07
CA TYR A 3 -5.00 -42.37 -18.39
C TYR A 3 -5.00 -40.98 -19.11
N SER A 4 -4.98 -41.01 -20.43
CA SER A 4 -5.01 -39.78 -21.27
C SER A 4 -6.34 -39.05 -21.21
N ARG A 5 -7.46 -39.70 -20.91
CA ARG A 5 -8.76 -39.09 -20.73
C ARG A 5 -8.87 -38.37 -19.36
N TYR A 6 -8.40 -39.02 -18.29
CA TYR A 6 -8.38 -38.39 -16.96
C TYR A 6 -7.50 -37.15 -16.93
N LEU A 7 -6.33 -37.16 -17.56
CA LEU A 7 -5.46 -35.98 -17.66
C LEU A 7 -6.12 -34.84 -18.44
N ARG A 8 -6.83 -35.12 -19.51
CA ARG A 8 -7.56 -34.08 -20.27
C ARG A 8 -8.75 -33.49 -19.50
N CYS A 9 -9.52 -34.32 -18.81
CA CYS A 9 -10.61 -33.85 -17.96
C CYS A 9 -10.07 -33.00 -16.81
N PHE A 10 -9.02 -33.42 -16.15
CA PHE A 10 -8.37 -32.65 -15.08
C PHE A 10 -7.81 -31.30 -15.60
N ALA A 11 -7.11 -31.31 -16.73
CA ALA A 11 -6.59 -30.10 -17.33
C ALA A 11 -7.72 -29.14 -17.75
N SER A 12 -8.81 -29.64 -18.33
CA SER A 12 -9.96 -28.80 -18.72
C SER A 12 -10.69 -28.19 -17.52
N SER A 13 -10.69 -28.86 -16.36
CA SER A 13 -11.28 -28.32 -15.12
C SER A 13 -10.40 -27.27 -14.46
N LEU A 14 -9.07 -27.38 -14.59
CA LEU A 14 -8.12 -26.40 -14.02
C LEU A 14 -7.99 -25.13 -14.85
N LEU A 15 -8.16 -25.20 -16.16
CA LEU A 15 -7.98 -24.07 -17.07
C LEU A 15 -8.83 -22.85 -16.70
N PRO A 16 -10.14 -22.92 -16.42
CA PRO A 16 -10.95 -21.77 -16.05
C PRO A 16 -10.51 -21.15 -14.71
N VAL A 17 -10.05 -21.98 -13.75
CA VAL A 17 -9.55 -21.49 -12.47
C VAL A 17 -8.25 -20.70 -12.67
N LEU A 18 -7.31 -21.25 -13.42
CA LEU A 18 -6.05 -20.57 -13.74
C LEU A 18 -6.29 -19.28 -14.53
N TRP A 19 -7.27 -19.26 -15.44
CA TRP A 19 -7.71 -18.08 -16.18
C TRP A 19 -8.24 -17.00 -15.22
N GLY A 20 -9.11 -17.38 -14.30
CA GLY A 20 -9.63 -16.47 -13.28
C GLY A 20 -8.53 -15.86 -12.41
N ILE A 21 -7.57 -16.67 -11.94
CA ILE A 21 -6.41 -16.21 -11.16
C ILE A 21 -5.55 -15.26 -12.01
N ALA A 22 -5.28 -15.59 -13.27
CA ALA A 22 -4.50 -14.73 -14.16
C ALA A 22 -5.17 -13.37 -14.36
N HIS A 23 -6.48 -13.32 -14.57
CA HIS A 23 -7.24 -12.06 -14.70
C HIS A 23 -7.17 -11.24 -13.42
N LEU A 24 -7.39 -11.85 -12.26
CA LEU A 24 -7.29 -11.16 -10.97
C LEU A 24 -5.89 -10.57 -10.76
N PHE A 25 -4.85 -11.33 -11.10
CA PHE A 25 -3.47 -10.85 -11.04
C PHE A 25 -3.22 -9.66 -12.00
N MET A 26 -3.74 -9.73 -13.23
CA MET A 26 -3.62 -8.63 -14.20
C MET A 26 -4.34 -7.37 -13.73
N LEU A 27 -5.57 -7.50 -13.18
CA LEU A 27 -6.32 -6.39 -12.59
C LEU A 27 -5.56 -5.75 -11.44
N TRP A 28 -4.99 -6.57 -10.54
CA TRP A 28 -4.16 -6.08 -9.43
C TRP A 28 -2.92 -5.32 -9.94
N LYS A 29 -2.21 -5.88 -10.92
CA LYS A 29 -1.03 -5.22 -11.52
C LYS A 29 -1.41 -3.94 -12.27
N GLY A 30 -2.53 -3.94 -12.96
CA GLY A 30 -3.11 -2.74 -13.57
C GLY A 30 -3.39 -1.65 -12.54
N ALA A 31 -4.03 -2.00 -11.43
CA ALA A 31 -4.29 -1.07 -10.33
C ALA A 31 -2.99 -0.52 -9.72
N CYS A 32 -1.96 -1.36 -9.52
CA CYS A 32 -0.64 -0.92 -9.04
C CYS A 32 0.01 0.08 -10.02
N THR A 33 -0.08 -0.16 -11.32
CA THR A 33 0.51 0.71 -12.35
C THR A 33 -0.22 2.05 -12.42
N ILE A 34 -1.55 2.01 -12.42
CA ILE A 34 -2.40 3.21 -12.50
C ILE A 34 -2.25 4.07 -11.25
N SER A 35 -2.24 3.47 -10.06
CA SER A 35 -2.08 4.20 -8.80
C SER A 35 -0.65 4.67 -8.53
N GLY A 36 0.35 4.09 -9.20
CA GLY A 36 1.76 4.29 -8.88
C GLY A 36 2.17 3.73 -7.51
N SER A 37 1.27 2.96 -6.87
CA SER A 37 1.49 2.36 -5.55
C SER A 37 1.69 0.85 -5.67
N LYS A 38 2.64 0.34 -4.91
CA LYS A 38 2.83 -1.13 -4.77
C LYS A 38 1.63 -1.81 -4.12
N TYR A 39 0.88 -1.06 -3.32
CA TYR A 39 -0.29 -1.53 -2.58
C TYR A 39 -1.45 -0.54 -2.79
N PRO A 40 -2.19 -0.62 -3.90
CA PRO A 40 -3.26 0.33 -4.23
C PRO A 40 -4.44 0.29 -3.27
N ILE A 41 -4.61 -0.82 -2.57
CA ILE A 41 -5.73 -1.06 -1.64
C ILE A 41 -5.16 -1.63 -0.35
N MET A 42 -5.60 -1.09 0.79
CA MET A 42 -5.22 -1.56 2.13
C MET A 42 -6.41 -1.53 3.08
N VAL A 43 -6.33 -2.30 4.17
CA VAL A 43 -7.35 -2.32 5.22
C VAL A 43 -6.80 -1.66 6.48
N VAL A 44 -7.56 -0.74 7.05
CA VAL A 44 -7.23 -0.07 8.31
C VAL A 44 -7.38 -1.09 9.46
N SER A 45 -6.30 -1.29 10.21
CA SER A 45 -6.23 -2.29 11.28
C SER A 45 -6.24 -1.70 12.71
N SER A 46 -6.11 -0.37 12.85
CA SER A 46 -6.05 0.35 14.13
C SER A 46 -7.08 1.47 14.20
N GLU A 47 -7.25 2.05 15.37
CA GLU A 47 -8.18 3.15 15.65
C GLU A 47 -7.48 4.52 15.71
N SER A 48 -6.19 4.58 15.39
CA SER A 48 -5.36 5.80 15.48
C SER A 48 -5.83 6.95 14.58
N MET A 49 -6.65 6.67 13.58
CA MET A 49 -7.17 7.63 12.62
C MET A 49 -8.66 7.94 12.83
N GLU A 50 -9.28 7.52 13.93
CA GLU A 50 -10.65 7.95 14.22
C GLU A 50 -10.73 9.45 14.51
N PRO A 51 -11.81 10.11 14.09
CA PRO A 51 -13.01 9.60 13.42
C PRO A 51 -12.87 9.49 11.89
N ALA A 52 -11.74 9.88 11.27
CA ALA A 52 -11.59 9.91 9.81
C ALA A 52 -11.68 8.51 9.19
N PHE A 53 -11.03 7.52 9.80
CA PHE A 53 -11.11 6.11 9.41
C PHE A 53 -11.31 5.24 10.63
N ARG A 54 -12.09 4.17 10.45
CA ARG A 54 -12.31 3.16 11.48
C ARG A 54 -11.65 1.85 11.14
N ARG A 55 -11.34 1.05 12.14
CA ARG A 55 -10.85 -0.32 11.94
C ARG A 55 -11.81 -1.12 11.05
N GLY A 56 -11.27 -1.71 9.99
CA GLY A 56 -12.01 -2.46 8.98
C GLY A 56 -12.46 -1.64 7.78
N ASP A 57 -12.11 -0.35 7.71
CA ASP A 57 -12.29 0.42 6.49
C ASP A 57 -11.23 0.02 5.44
N LEU A 58 -11.62 0.02 4.18
CA LEU A 58 -10.74 -0.24 3.05
C LEU A 58 -10.33 1.10 2.46
N ILE A 59 -9.03 1.40 2.42
CA ILE A 59 -8.47 2.64 1.89
C ILE A 59 -7.88 2.43 0.50
N LEU A 60 -8.05 3.43 -0.37
CA LEU A 60 -7.52 3.48 -1.72
C LEU A 60 -6.31 4.41 -1.75
N LEU A 61 -5.19 3.93 -2.33
CA LEU A 61 -3.93 4.65 -2.34
C LEU A 61 -3.56 5.13 -3.74
N TRP A 62 -3.01 6.35 -3.78
CA TRP A 62 -2.48 6.98 -4.98
C TRP A 62 -1.07 7.53 -4.72
N ASN A 63 -0.11 7.21 -5.57
CA ASN A 63 1.31 7.56 -5.35
C ASN A 63 1.95 8.28 -6.54
N GLN A 64 1.15 8.90 -7.39
CA GLN A 64 1.62 9.67 -8.56
C GLN A 64 2.01 11.10 -8.20
N GLN A 65 1.72 11.56 -6.99
CA GLN A 65 2.01 12.93 -6.56
C GLN A 65 3.45 13.04 -6.08
N GLU A 66 4.19 14.04 -6.56
CA GLU A 66 5.56 14.31 -6.12
C GLU A 66 5.60 14.97 -4.74
N HIS A 67 4.65 15.83 -4.46
CA HIS A 67 4.62 16.66 -3.26
C HIS A 67 3.46 16.28 -2.34
N ILE A 68 3.79 16.12 -1.07
CA ILE A 68 2.84 15.92 0.02
C ILE A 68 2.51 17.28 0.63
N ARG A 69 1.26 17.50 0.98
CA ARG A 69 0.77 18.71 1.63
C ARG A 69 0.36 18.43 3.07
N ALA A 70 0.38 19.45 3.90
CA ALA A 70 -0.24 19.35 5.22
C ALA A 70 -1.75 19.09 5.05
N GLY A 71 -2.27 18.12 5.82
CA GLY A 71 -3.64 17.60 5.68
C GLY A 71 -3.75 16.31 4.86
N ASP A 72 -2.80 16.01 3.97
CA ASP A 72 -2.77 14.74 3.28
C ASP A 72 -2.58 13.57 4.26
N ILE A 73 -3.04 12.38 3.87
CA ILE A 73 -2.91 11.18 4.70
C ILE A 73 -1.98 10.19 4.00
N PRO A 74 -0.66 10.30 4.22
CA PRO A 74 0.31 9.36 3.69
C PRO A 74 0.26 8.02 4.41
N VAL A 75 0.48 6.96 3.63
CA VAL A 75 0.81 5.63 4.13
C VAL A 75 2.32 5.49 4.12
N VAL A 76 2.91 5.38 5.30
CA VAL A 76 4.36 5.32 5.50
C VAL A 76 4.78 3.90 5.82
N TRP A 77 5.79 3.39 5.13
CA TRP A 77 6.34 2.07 5.41
C TRP A 77 7.84 2.14 5.63
N PHE A 78 8.25 2.00 6.87
CA PHE A 78 9.65 1.96 7.22
C PHE A 78 10.26 0.57 6.99
N PRO A 79 11.49 0.48 6.47
CA PRO A 79 12.20 -0.79 6.35
C PRO A 79 12.28 -1.50 7.71
N GLY A 80 11.98 -2.82 7.71
CA GLY A 80 12.01 -3.65 8.92
C GLY A 80 10.75 -3.56 9.80
N ARG A 81 9.78 -2.72 9.48
CA ARG A 81 8.48 -2.72 10.16
C ARG A 81 7.53 -3.70 9.47
N PRO A 82 6.78 -4.52 10.23
CA PRO A 82 5.86 -5.53 9.66
C PRO A 82 4.62 -4.89 9.02
N LEU A 83 4.20 -3.72 9.49
CA LEU A 83 3.00 -3.02 9.03
C LEU A 83 3.33 -1.56 8.70
N PRO A 84 2.69 -1.01 7.67
CA PRO A 84 2.73 0.41 7.38
C PRO A 84 1.92 1.21 8.40
N MET A 85 2.24 2.48 8.52
CA MET A 85 1.56 3.47 9.34
C MET A 85 0.73 4.39 8.43
N VAL A 86 -0.53 4.63 8.79
CA VAL A 86 -1.44 5.52 8.05
C VAL A 86 -1.80 6.65 8.98
N HIS A 87 -1.19 7.83 8.81
CA HIS A 87 -1.40 8.98 9.66
C HIS A 87 -1.43 10.27 8.83
N ARG A 88 -1.95 11.34 9.40
CA ARG A 88 -2.09 12.64 8.71
C ARG A 88 -0.80 13.44 8.77
N ALA A 89 -0.39 14.03 7.65
CA ALA A 89 0.69 14.99 7.58
C ALA A 89 0.26 16.31 8.26
N ILE A 90 0.83 16.61 9.41
CA ILE A 90 0.51 17.82 10.17
C ILE A 90 1.47 18.97 9.85
N LYS A 91 2.68 18.66 9.39
CA LYS A 91 3.68 19.65 9.01
C LYS A 91 4.54 19.13 7.86
N VAL A 92 4.75 19.97 6.87
CA VAL A 92 5.65 19.70 5.75
C VAL A 92 6.69 20.83 5.70
N SER A 93 7.95 20.44 5.75
CA SER A 93 9.09 21.35 5.67
C SER A 93 9.99 20.93 4.52
N TYR A 94 10.80 21.84 4.01
CA TYR A 94 11.73 21.57 2.93
C TYR A 94 13.15 21.81 3.43
N LYS A 95 14.03 20.84 3.25
CA LYS A 95 15.45 20.98 3.53
C LYS A 95 16.21 21.07 2.22
N ILE A 96 17.00 22.13 2.08
CA ILE A 96 17.96 22.26 0.98
C ILE A 96 19.09 21.28 1.24
N THR A 97 19.31 20.35 0.32
CA THR A 97 20.40 19.38 0.45
C THR A 97 21.46 19.69 -0.60
N ASN A 98 22.69 19.96 -0.14
CA ASN A 98 23.82 20.10 -1.02
C ASN A 98 24.19 18.73 -1.65
N ARG A 99 24.79 18.75 -2.80
CA ARG A 99 25.04 17.73 -3.83
C ARG A 99 25.73 16.41 -3.40
N SER A 100 25.92 16.12 -2.12
CA SER A 100 26.73 14.98 -1.67
C SER A 100 25.98 13.66 -1.47
N GLU A 101 24.65 13.61 -1.64
CA GLU A 101 23.91 12.35 -1.59
C GLU A 101 23.43 11.91 -2.98
N PRO A 102 23.57 10.61 -3.34
CA PRO A 102 23.19 10.12 -4.67
C PRO A 102 21.69 10.23 -4.89
N ALA A 103 21.28 11.18 -5.70
CA ALA A 103 19.93 11.32 -6.21
C ALA A 103 19.61 10.14 -7.14
N ARG A 104 19.04 9.05 -6.62
CA ARG A 104 18.60 7.90 -7.43
C ARG A 104 17.29 8.09 -8.18
N TYR A 105 16.63 9.23 -8.05
CA TYR A 105 15.32 9.44 -8.66
C TYR A 105 15.17 10.83 -9.27
N PHE A 106 15.94 11.16 -10.29
CA PHE A 106 15.49 12.16 -11.27
C PHE A 106 16.25 11.99 -12.58
N ARG A 107 15.77 11.06 -13.39
CA ARG A 107 16.08 11.07 -14.80
C ARG A 107 14.75 11.08 -15.54
N LEU A 108 14.24 12.26 -15.80
CA LEU A 108 13.35 12.59 -16.93
C LEU A 108 12.92 14.06 -16.80
N ALA A 109 13.39 14.81 -17.69
CA ALA A 109 12.88 16.02 -18.28
C ALA A 109 13.80 17.22 -18.19
N SER A 110 14.15 17.61 -19.39
CA SER A 110 14.50 18.96 -19.83
C SER A 110 15.98 19.29 -19.98
N ASN A 111 16.42 19.19 -21.22
CA ASN A 111 17.47 20.01 -21.82
C ASN A 111 17.08 21.48 -21.71
N ARG A 112 17.46 22.13 -20.65
CA ARG A 112 17.69 23.60 -20.61
C ARG A 112 18.57 23.98 -19.41
N VAL A 113 19.78 24.34 -19.73
CA VAL A 113 20.73 25.32 -19.20
C VAL A 113 20.58 25.74 -17.71
N ASP A 114 21.63 25.41 -16.93
CA ASP A 114 22.25 26.22 -15.87
C ASP A 114 21.34 27.01 -14.90
N HIS A 115 20.47 26.31 -14.19
CA HIS A 115 20.08 26.76 -12.87
C HIS A 115 20.53 25.70 -11.87
N MET A 116 21.39 26.09 -10.93
CA MET A 116 21.82 25.36 -9.77
C MET A 116 20.60 24.60 -9.19
N LEU A 117 20.50 23.28 -9.47
CA LEU A 117 19.40 22.43 -9.02
C LEU A 117 19.45 22.36 -7.50
N ILE A 118 18.69 23.23 -6.86
CA ILE A 118 18.48 23.19 -5.42
C ILE A 118 17.52 22.05 -5.15
N TRP A 119 18.04 20.95 -4.66
CA TRP A 119 17.21 19.81 -4.28
C TRP A 119 16.51 20.10 -2.96
N HIS A 120 15.19 20.16 -3.02
CA HIS A 120 14.38 20.28 -1.82
C HIS A 120 13.89 18.89 -1.39
N ARG A 121 14.42 18.41 -0.25
CA ARG A 121 13.89 17.19 0.37
C ARG A 121 12.70 17.57 1.24
N GLN A 122 11.54 16.98 1.00
CA GLN A 122 10.41 17.11 1.88
C GLN A 122 10.66 16.35 3.20
N LEU A 123 10.43 17.02 4.30
CA LEU A 123 10.44 16.51 5.67
C LEU A 123 9.00 16.60 6.18
N ILE A 124 8.38 15.45 6.41
CA ILE A 124 6.97 15.34 6.71
C ILE A 124 6.83 14.86 8.14
N LEU A 125 6.11 15.60 8.96
CA LEU A 125 5.71 15.20 10.31
C LEU A 125 4.28 14.70 10.24
N THR A 126 4.04 13.49 10.79
CA THR A 126 2.73 12.87 10.80
C THR A 126 2.20 12.69 12.20
N LYS A 127 0.86 12.57 12.31
CA LYS A 127 0.17 12.29 13.55
C LYS A 127 -1.14 11.55 13.24
N GLY A 128 -1.49 10.56 14.04
CA GLY A 128 -2.83 9.96 14.01
C GLY A 128 -3.88 10.93 14.51
N ASP A 129 -5.04 10.96 13.87
CA ASP A 129 -6.13 11.89 14.23
C ASP A 129 -6.61 11.64 15.69
N ASN A 130 -6.56 10.39 16.16
CA ASN A 130 -6.95 9.97 17.51
C ASN A 130 -5.77 9.88 18.49
N ASN A 131 -4.57 10.27 18.11
CA ASN A 131 -3.41 10.21 19.00
C ASN A 131 -3.23 11.56 19.73
N GLU A 132 -2.71 11.54 20.95
CA GLU A 132 -2.40 12.75 21.70
C GLU A 132 -1.11 13.42 21.21
N VAL A 133 -0.11 12.60 20.88
CA VAL A 133 1.24 13.03 20.46
C VAL A 133 1.47 12.75 18.98
N ASP A 134 2.49 13.40 18.41
CA ASP A 134 2.93 13.15 17.05
C ASP A 134 3.70 11.80 16.93
N ASP A 135 4.09 11.45 15.71
CA ASP A 135 4.67 10.15 15.39
C ASP A 135 6.20 10.11 15.52
N VAL A 136 6.86 11.14 16.02
CA VAL A 136 8.31 11.15 16.18
C VAL A 136 8.83 9.93 16.95
N PRO A 137 8.16 9.46 18.04
CA PRO A 137 8.58 8.25 18.75
C PRO A 137 8.48 6.95 17.90
N LEU A 138 7.67 6.94 16.85
CA LEU A 138 7.48 5.80 15.95
C LEU A 138 8.49 5.75 14.80
N TYR A 139 9.21 6.84 14.58
CA TYR A 139 10.20 6.93 13.50
C TYR A 139 11.48 6.15 13.84
N PRO A 140 12.31 5.84 12.85
CA PRO A 140 13.63 5.29 13.09
C PRO A 140 14.48 6.21 13.99
N LYS A 141 15.35 5.61 14.82
CA LYS A 141 16.17 6.35 15.80
C LYS A 141 16.93 7.53 15.16
N GLY A 142 16.89 8.68 15.82
CA GLY A 142 17.58 9.90 15.38
C GLY A 142 16.86 10.70 14.29
N ARG A 143 15.59 10.39 14.02
CA ARG A 143 14.79 11.09 13.00
C ARG A 143 13.55 11.76 13.61
N SER A 144 13.21 12.91 13.07
CA SER A 144 12.04 13.70 13.46
C SER A 144 11.03 13.88 12.29
N SER A 145 11.24 13.18 11.17
CA SER A 145 10.39 13.33 9.98
C SER A 145 10.44 12.10 9.09
N VAL A 146 9.40 11.95 8.29
CA VAL A 146 9.26 10.98 7.22
C VAL A 146 9.75 11.59 5.92
N TYR A 147 10.33 10.78 5.05
CA TYR A 147 10.76 11.18 3.72
C TYR A 147 9.78 10.67 2.66
N ARG A 148 9.69 11.40 1.53
CA ARG A 148 8.81 11.03 0.40
C ARG A 148 9.01 9.58 -0.08
N GLN A 149 10.24 9.07 -0.02
CA GLN A 149 10.60 7.72 -0.47
C GLN A 149 10.01 6.60 0.39
N GLU A 150 9.63 6.90 1.63
CA GLU A 150 9.03 5.95 2.58
C GLU A 150 7.50 5.92 2.47
N ILE A 151 6.94 6.81 1.65
CA ILE A 151 5.50 6.90 1.43
C ILE A 151 5.12 5.97 0.28
N VAL A 152 4.28 5.00 0.59
CA VAL A 152 3.74 4.01 -0.34
C VAL A 152 2.63 4.59 -1.20
N GLY A 153 1.91 5.57 -0.66
CA GLY A 153 0.85 6.30 -1.34
C GLY A 153 0.10 7.23 -0.40
N LEU A 154 -0.74 8.08 -0.96
CA LEU A 154 -1.69 8.92 -0.24
C LEU A 154 -3.07 8.29 -0.28
N VAL A 155 -3.81 8.38 0.82
CA VAL A 155 -5.21 7.97 0.84
C VAL A 155 -6.03 8.98 0.04
N ILE A 156 -6.69 8.52 -1.02
CA ILE A 156 -7.56 9.33 -1.88
C ILE A 156 -9.04 9.03 -1.67
N GLY A 157 -9.35 7.93 -1.01
CA GLY A 157 -10.71 7.51 -0.71
C GLY A 157 -10.74 6.30 0.19
N TYR A 158 -11.92 5.97 0.70
CA TYR A 158 -12.12 4.80 1.51
C TYR A 158 -13.53 4.21 1.30
N ILE A 159 -13.68 2.93 1.61
CA ILE A 159 -14.95 2.20 1.61
C ILE A 159 -15.17 1.67 3.02
N PRO A 160 -16.21 2.15 3.72
CA PRO A 160 -16.46 1.77 5.12
C PRO A 160 -16.75 0.28 5.26
N HIS A 161 -16.21 -0.33 6.31
CA HIS A 161 -16.52 -1.67 6.80
C HIS A 161 -16.20 -2.86 5.89
N VAL A 162 -15.86 -2.67 4.60
CA VAL A 162 -15.58 -3.75 3.65
C VAL A 162 -14.40 -4.63 4.09
N GLY A 163 -13.40 -4.04 4.71
CA GLY A 163 -12.24 -4.75 5.22
C GLY A 163 -12.48 -5.57 6.50
N ARG A 164 -13.63 -5.42 7.17
CA ARG A 164 -13.96 -6.20 8.40
C ARG A 164 -13.94 -7.70 8.16
N LEU A 165 -14.46 -8.13 6.99
CA LEU A 165 -14.42 -9.54 6.63
C LEU A 165 -12.99 -10.04 6.48
N ILE A 166 -12.12 -9.25 5.86
CA ILE A 166 -10.69 -9.58 5.66
C ILE A 166 -9.99 -9.68 7.03
N LEU A 167 -10.27 -8.74 7.95
CA LEU A 167 -9.71 -8.79 9.30
C LEU A 167 -10.20 -10.01 10.08
N ALA A 168 -11.50 -10.31 10.02
CA ALA A 168 -12.09 -11.47 10.69
C ALA A 168 -11.50 -12.79 10.15
N LEU A 169 -11.30 -12.91 8.85
CA LEU A 169 -10.65 -14.08 8.23
C LEU A 169 -9.17 -14.19 8.65
N LYS A 170 -8.47 -13.06 8.78
CA LYS A 170 -7.08 -13.04 9.23
C LYS A 170 -6.93 -13.43 10.71
N GLU A 171 -7.85 -12.98 11.56
CA GLU A 171 -7.86 -13.32 12.99
C GLU A 171 -8.22 -14.79 13.25
N ARG A 172 -8.95 -15.40 12.33
CA ARG A 172 -9.34 -16.83 12.38
C ARG A 172 -8.69 -17.57 11.20
N SER A 173 -7.36 -17.70 11.24
CA SER A 173 -6.59 -18.37 10.20
C SER A 173 -7.09 -19.79 9.87
N GLU A 174 -7.63 -20.51 10.85
CA GLU A 174 -8.24 -21.84 10.69
C GLU A 174 -9.51 -21.80 9.82
N VAL A 175 -10.34 -20.77 10.00
CA VAL A 175 -11.56 -20.58 9.19
C VAL A 175 -11.20 -20.26 7.73
N PHE A 176 -10.13 -19.52 7.52
CA PHE A 176 -9.63 -19.24 6.17
C PHE A 176 -9.17 -20.51 5.46
N LEU A 177 -8.40 -21.37 6.14
CA LEU A 177 -7.97 -22.66 5.60
C LEU A 177 -9.16 -23.56 5.26
N VAL A 178 -10.15 -23.65 6.13
CA VAL A 178 -11.38 -24.42 5.89
C VAL A 178 -12.16 -23.86 4.70
N ALA A 179 -12.30 -22.56 4.58
CA ALA A 179 -12.98 -21.93 3.44
C ALA A 179 -12.25 -22.21 2.11
N VAL A 180 -10.93 -22.12 2.10
CA VAL A 180 -10.11 -22.47 0.91
C VAL A 180 -10.25 -23.95 0.56
N LEU A 181 -10.23 -24.85 1.54
CA LEU A 181 -10.40 -26.29 1.32
C LEU A 181 -11.79 -26.61 0.77
N LEU A 182 -12.85 -25.97 1.26
CA LEU A 182 -14.22 -26.15 0.76
C LEU A 182 -14.39 -25.67 -0.68
N VAL A 183 -13.77 -24.53 -1.02
CA VAL A 183 -13.77 -24.01 -2.39
C VAL A 183 -13.03 -24.96 -3.33
N VAL A 184 -11.87 -25.47 -2.92
CA VAL A 184 -11.09 -26.45 -3.69
C VAL A 184 -11.85 -27.77 -3.84
N ALA A 185 -12.48 -28.26 -2.79
CA ALA A 185 -13.31 -29.47 -2.84
C ALA A 185 -14.54 -29.31 -3.75
N GLY A 186 -15.21 -28.14 -3.72
CA GLY A 186 -16.34 -27.84 -4.59
C GLY A 186 -15.97 -27.66 -6.07
N ILE A 187 -14.69 -27.42 -6.39
CA ILE A 187 -14.18 -27.37 -7.77
C ILE A 187 -13.82 -28.75 -8.30
N LEU A 188 -13.52 -29.71 -7.38
CA LEU A 188 -13.09 -31.07 -7.71
C LEU A 188 -14.26 -32.06 -7.78
N LEU A 189 -15.45 -31.71 -7.33
CA LEU A 189 -16.72 -32.44 -7.44
C LEU A 189 -17.50 -31.97 -8.69
#